data_e602a5f4fa8cacf617ff32d1617da186
#
_entry.id   e602a5f4fa8cacf617ff32d1617da186
#
_cell.length_a   1.000
_cell.length_b   1.000
_cell.length_c   1.000
_cell.angle_alpha   90.00
_cell.angle_beta   90.00
_cell.angle_gamma   90.00
#
_symmetry.space_group_name_H-M   'P 1'
#
loop_
_entity.id
_entity.type
_entity.pdbx_description
1 polymer ?
#
loop_
_entity_poly.entity_id
_entity_poly.type
_entity_poly.pdbx_seq_one_letter_code
_entity_poly.pdbx_strand_id
1 'polypeptide(L)'
;KEKKLNLSENFKTFVDKIKVKNEEEENEAKVGNSIVTTLDLELQQVASDALGDNKGSVVAINPKTGEILAMVSKPSFDPNDLGAALEAAYSGSDEETPLINRAIDGLYPPGSVFKTVTLSSALENIPGVANRTFNDQGKIIFDDGTTLNNYAYQSHGAIDLRYAYRVSSNVVFGTLAMELGNSTLKQTAENYGFNSVISGPGLTITASQ
;
A
#
# COMPACT_ATOMS: atom_id res chain seq x y z
N LYS A 1 16.58 -38.47 4.75
CA LYS A 1 15.13 -38.41 5.06
C LYS A 1 14.87 -37.07 5.71
N GLU A 2 14.49 -36.07 4.92
CA GLU A 2 14.05 -34.75 5.42
C GLU A 2 12.71 -34.94 6.16
N LYS A 3 12.68 -34.59 7.44
CA LYS A 3 11.44 -34.43 8.18
C LYS A 3 10.71 -33.21 7.58
N LYS A 4 9.68 -33.41 6.77
CA LYS A 4 8.70 -32.37 6.49
C LYS A 4 8.17 -31.89 7.84
N LEU A 5 8.50 -30.65 8.23
CA LEU A 5 7.84 -30.01 9.37
C LEU A 5 6.35 -29.91 9.04
N ASN A 6 5.54 -30.64 9.80
CA ASN A 6 4.10 -30.54 9.67
C ASN A 6 3.63 -29.30 10.43
N LEU A 7 3.75 -28.13 9.76
CA LEU A 7 3.39 -26.83 10.31
C LEU A 7 1.95 -26.80 10.83
N SER A 8 1.02 -27.54 10.21
CA SER A 8 -0.37 -27.58 10.62
C SER A 8 -0.59 -28.27 11.97
N GLU A 9 0.13 -29.36 12.27
CA GLU A 9 0.04 -30.05 13.56
C GLU A 9 0.68 -29.24 14.71
N ASN A 10 1.83 -28.62 14.44
CA ASN A 10 2.48 -27.78 15.45
C ASN A 10 1.65 -26.53 15.79
N PHE A 11 0.97 -25.98 14.77
CA PHE A 11 0.11 -24.81 14.97
C PHE A 11 -1.19 -25.18 15.70
N LYS A 12 -1.82 -26.29 15.32
CA LYS A 12 -2.99 -26.81 16.06
C LYS A 12 -2.65 -27.05 17.53
N THR A 13 -1.51 -27.67 17.80
CA THR A 13 -1.00 -27.85 19.16
C THR A 13 -0.75 -26.54 19.90
N PHE A 14 -0.31 -25.48 19.21
CA PHE A 14 -0.11 -24.14 19.77
C PHE A 14 -1.46 -23.47 20.11
N VAL A 15 -2.43 -23.54 19.20
CA VAL A 15 -3.79 -23.02 19.41
C VAL A 15 -4.49 -23.76 20.57
N ASP A 16 -4.37 -25.11 20.63
CA ASP A 16 -4.93 -25.91 21.70
C ASP A 16 -4.31 -25.57 23.06
N LYS A 17 -2.99 -25.29 23.08
CA LYS A 17 -2.29 -24.82 24.30
C LYS A 17 -2.77 -23.43 24.75
N ILE A 18 -3.05 -22.52 23.81
CA ILE A 18 -3.62 -21.20 24.16
C ILE A 18 -5.04 -21.37 24.71
N LYS A 19 -5.87 -22.23 24.11
CA LYS A 19 -7.23 -22.51 24.58
C LYS A 19 -7.23 -23.09 26.00
N VAL A 20 -6.39 -24.11 26.23
CA VAL A 20 -6.25 -24.73 27.56
C VAL A 20 -5.74 -23.74 28.60
N LYS A 21 -4.77 -22.88 28.23
CA LYS A 21 -4.26 -21.86 29.14
C LYS A 21 -5.30 -20.79 29.47
N ASN A 22 -6.16 -20.43 28.52
CA ASN A 22 -7.27 -19.50 28.76
C ASN A 22 -8.34 -20.09 29.64
N GLU A 23 -8.64 -21.40 29.53
CA GLU A 23 -9.58 -22.11 30.40
C GLU A 23 -9.08 -22.26 31.85
N GLU A 24 -7.76 -22.38 32.08
CA GLU A 24 -7.15 -22.45 33.39
C GLU A 24 -6.98 -21.09 34.09
N GLU A 25 -6.96 -19.97 33.32
CA GLU A 25 -6.82 -18.60 33.84
C GLU A 25 -8.17 -17.84 34.01
N GLU A 26 -9.32 -18.51 33.91
CA GLU A 26 -10.67 -17.92 33.91
C GLU A 26 -11.10 -17.22 35.20
N ASN A 27 -10.27 -17.09 36.24
CA ASN A 27 -10.66 -16.50 37.51
C ASN A 27 -10.12 -15.09 37.81
N GLU A 28 -9.34 -14.47 36.97
CA GLU A 28 -9.02 -13.05 37.08
C GLU A 28 -9.20 -12.38 35.71
N ALA A 29 -10.24 -11.56 35.56
CA ALA A 29 -10.40 -10.74 34.34
C ALA A 29 -9.15 -9.86 34.19
N LYS A 30 -8.25 -10.24 33.29
CA LYS A 30 -7.09 -9.42 32.94
C LYS A 30 -7.59 -8.19 32.19
N VAL A 31 -7.72 -7.08 32.91
CA VAL A 31 -8.02 -5.78 32.31
C VAL A 31 -6.75 -5.29 31.61
N GLY A 32 -6.78 -5.23 30.30
CA GLY A 32 -5.68 -4.67 29.49
C GLY A 32 -5.56 -3.15 29.70
N ASN A 33 -4.42 -2.61 29.31
CA ASN A 33 -4.21 -1.17 29.30
C ASN A 33 -5.09 -0.49 28.25
N SER A 34 -5.64 0.67 28.59
CA SER A 34 -6.33 1.52 27.60
C SER A 34 -5.35 2.16 26.64
N ILE A 35 -5.72 2.22 25.38
CA ILE A 35 -4.96 2.91 24.32
C ILE A 35 -5.85 4.03 23.77
N VAL A 36 -5.28 5.23 23.68
CA VAL A 36 -5.91 6.36 22.98
C VAL A 36 -5.32 6.44 21.59
N THR A 37 -6.16 6.41 20.56
CA THR A 37 -5.77 6.48 19.17
C THR A 37 -6.29 7.77 18.53
N THR A 38 -5.77 8.08 17.33
CA THR A 38 -6.23 9.20 16.49
C THR A 38 -7.39 8.81 15.57
N LEU A 39 -7.85 7.56 15.64
CA LEU A 39 -8.92 7.06 14.78
C LEU A 39 -10.24 7.76 15.08
N ASP A 40 -10.86 8.26 14.03
CA ASP A 40 -12.23 8.77 14.02
C ASP A 40 -13.17 7.63 13.64
N LEU A 41 -14.05 7.24 14.56
CA LEU A 41 -14.93 6.09 14.39
C LEU A 41 -15.94 6.29 13.25
N GLU A 42 -16.44 7.51 13.06
CA GLU A 42 -17.37 7.81 11.98
C GLU A 42 -16.68 7.69 10.62
N LEU A 43 -15.49 8.28 10.51
CA LEU A 43 -14.68 8.18 9.29
C LEU A 43 -14.24 6.73 9.01
N GLN A 44 -13.88 5.98 10.05
CA GLN A 44 -13.54 4.56 9.95
C GLN A 44 -14.72 3.74 9.38
N GLN A 45 -15.94 4.00 9.88
CA GLN A 45 -17.15 3.33 9.39
C GLN A 45 -17.44 3.70 7.93
N VAL A 46 -17.41 5.00 7.60
CA VAL A 46 -17.61 5.47 6.22
C VAL A 46 -16.59 4.85 5.26
N ALA A 47 -15.33 4.79 5.65
CA ALA A 47 -14.27 4.16 4.85
C ALA A 47 -14.52 2.64 4.65
N SER A 48 -14.97 1.96 5.70
CA SER A 48 -15.33 0.54 5.65
C SER A 48 -16.51 0.28 4.72
N ASP A 49 -17.56 1.12 4.82
CA ASP A 49 -18.77 1.00 3.98
C ASP A 49 -18.47 1.31 2.51
N ALA A 50 -17.62 2.31 2.26
CA ALA A 50 -17.20 2.66 0.91
C ALA A 50 -16.36 1.56 0.24
N LEU A 51 -15.54 0.83 1.00
CA LEU A 51 -14.81 -0.32 0.49
C LEU A 51 -15.75 -1.51 0.20
N GLY A 52 -16.88 -1.62 0.92
CA GLY A 52 -17.87 -2.68 0.74
C GLY A 52 -17.25 -4.08 0.89
N ASP A 53 -17.58 -4.98 -0.02
CA ASP A 53 -17.05 -6.36 -0.05
C ASP A 53 -15.74 -6.48 -0.85
N ASN A 54 -15.19 -5.36 -1.32
CA ASN A 54 -13.96 -5.40 -2.07
C ASN A 54 -12.76 -5.71 -1.16
N LYS A 55 -11.85 -6.53 -1.65
CA LYS A 55 -10.56 -6.79 -1.03
C LYS A 55 -9.63 -5.59 -1.24
N GLY A 56 -9.09 -5.05 -0.15
CA GLY A 56 -8.23 -3.87 -0.24
C GLY A 56 -8.09 -3.13 1.07
N SER A 57 -7.65 -1.89 1.00
CA SER A 57 -7.49 -1.02 2.17
C SER A 57 -7.87 0.42 1.87
N VAL A 58 -8.28 1.14 2.92
CA VAL A 58 -8.48 2.59 2.90
C VAL A 58 -7.70 3.19 4.07
N VAL A 59 -6.93 4.24 3.80
CA VAL A 59 -6.21 5.00 4.84
C VAL A 59 -6.54 6.48 4.67
N ALA A 60 -6.95 7.13 5.75
CA ALA A 60 -7.14 8.58 5.82
C ALA A 60 -6.13 9.18 6.81
N ILE A 61 -5.39 10.17 6.35
CA ILE A 61 -4.32 10.81 7.12
C ILE A 61 -4.54 12.31 7.12
N ASN A 62 -4.38 12.95 8.28
CA ASN A 62 -4.30 14.39 8.38
C ASN A 62 -2.94 14.86 7.83
N PRO A 63 -2.89 15.59 6.70
CA PRO A 63 -1.61 15.94 6.06
C PRO A 63 -0.79 16.96 6.85
N LYS A 64 -1.38 17.63 7.84
CA LYS A 64 -0.69 18.63 8.67
C LYS A 64 -0.02 18.00 9.89
N THR A 65 -0.63 16.97 10.47
CA THR A 65 -0.18 16.37 11.73
C THR A 65 0.41 14.97 11.54
N GLY A 66 0.09 14.30 10.42
CA GLY A 66 0.43 12.90 10.17
C GLY A 66 -0.46 11.91 10.91
N GLU A 67 -1.47 12.38 11.64
CA GLU A 67 -2.41 11.52 12.36
C GLU A 67 -3.21 10.64 11.40
N ILE A 68 -3.27 9.34 11.69
CA ILE A 68 -4.11 8.39 10.97
C ILE A 68 -5.52 8.49 11.55
N LEU A 69 -6.46 8.96 10.73
CA LEU A 69 -7.85 9.16 11.11
C LEU A 69 -8.73 7.96 10.78
N ALA A 70 -8.37 7.18 9.77
CA ALA A 70 -8.99 5.90 9.46
C ALA A 70 -7.98 4.95 8.85
N MET A 71 -8.10 3.66 9.15
CA MET A 71 -7.31 2.58 8.56
C MET A 71 -8.18 1.33 8.47
N VAL A 72 -8.61 1.00 7.25
CA VAL A 72 -9.46 -0.15 6.95
C VAL A 72 -8.67 -1.14 6.11
N SER A 73 -8.77 -2.42 6.46
CA SER A 73 -8.24 -3.53 5.67
C SER A 73 -9.32 -4.60 5.52
N LYS A 74 -9.60 -5.04 4.28
CA LYS A 74 -10.57 -6.10 4.01
C LYS A 74 -9.97 -7.21 3.14
N PRO A 75 -10.36 -8.48 3.34
CA PRO A 75 -11.25 -8.97 4.39
C PRO A 75 -10.72 -8.69 5.79
N SER A 76 -11.62 -8.55 6.75
CA SER A 76 -11.33 -8.30 8.16
C SER A 76 -11.77 -9.50 9.00
N PHE A 77 -11.55 -9.44 10.29
CA PHE A 77 -11.96 -10.47 11.25
C PHE A 77 -12.57 -9.84 12.49
N ASP A 78 -13.35 -10.63 13.23
CA ASP A 78 -13.81 -10.24 14.57
C ASP A 78 -12.70 -10.50 15.59
N PRO A 79 -12.16 -9.47 16.25
CA PRO A 79 -11.12 -9.65 17.28
C PRO A 79 -11.61 -10.42 18.51
N ASN A 80 -12.94 -10.54 18.72
CA ASN A 80 -13.51 -11.34 19.79
C ASN A 80 -13.59 -12.84 19.44
N ASP A 81 -13.42 -13.20 18.16
CA ASP A 81 -13.34 -14.59 17.68
C ASP A 81 -12.05 -14.83 16.87
N LEU A 82 -10.93 -14.71 17.57
CA LEU A 82 -9.61 -14.94 16.95
C LEU A 82 -9.47 -16.40 16.46
N GLY A 83 -10.18 -17.35 17.08
CA GLY A 83 -10.16 -18.75 16.66
C GLY A 83 -10.68 -18.93 15.25
N ALA A 84 -11.84 -18.35 14.93
CA ALA A 84 -12.41 -18.37 13.56
C ALA A 84 -11.51 -17.64 12.56
N ALA A 85 -10.91 -16.50 12.96
CA ALA A 85 -9.99 -15.76 12.10
C ALA A 85 -8.74 -16.56 11.73
N LEU A 86 -8.17 -17.29 12.69
CA LEU A 86 -7.02 -18.17 12.49
C LEU A 86 -7.41 -19.38 11.62
N GLU A 87 -8.57 -19.99 11.83
CA GLU A 87 -9.05 -21.09 11.01
C GLU A 87 -9.26 -20.66 9.55
N ALA A 88 -9.88 -19.49 9.33
CA ALA A 88 -10.04 -18.91 8.00
C ALA A 88 -8.69 -18.63 7.31
N ALA A 89 -7.69 -18.11 8.07
CA ALA A 89 -6.37 -17.83 7.54
C ALA A 89 -5.57 -19.08 7.15
N TYR A 90 -5.83 -20.24 7.80
CA TYR A 90 -5.09 -21.48 7.55
C TYR A 90 -5.80 -22.49 6.65
N SER A 91 -7.14 -22.45 6.61
CA SER A 91 -7.97 -23.34 5.78
C SER A 91 -8.46 -22.68 4.49
N GLY A 92 -8.39 -21.36 4.41
CA GLY A 92 -8.82 -20.59 3.26
C GLY A 92 -7.86 -20.71 2.07
N SER A 93 -8.33 -20.34 0.91
CA SER A 93 -7.49 -20.10 -0.26
C SER A 93 -6.54 -18.94 0.01
N ASP A 94 -5.40 -18.84 -0.70
CA ASP A 94 -4.46 -17.71 -0.63
C ASP A 94 -5.15 -16.35 -0.86
N GLU A 95 -6.41 -16.37 -1.30
CA GLU A 95 -7.24 -15.19 -1.53
C GLU A 95 -7.88 -14.64 -0.24
N GLU A 96 -8.11 -15.49 0.80
CA GLU A 96 -8.71 -15.07 2.07
C GLU A 96 -7.65 -14.95 3.16
N THR A 97 -7.09 -13.77 3.33
CA THR A 97 -6.09 -13.48 4.34
C THR A 97 -6.57 -12.36 5.28
N PRO A 98 -7.54 -12.64 6.18
CA PRO A 98 -8.14 -11.62 7.04
C PRO A 98 -7.16 -11.03 8.07
N LEU A 99 -6.10 -11.77 8.41
CA LEU A 99 -5.09 -11.33 9.37
C LEU A 99 -4.03 -10.40 8.77
N ILE A 100 -3.99 -10.25 7.43
CA ILE A 100 -3.06 -9.31 6.80
C ILE A 100 -3.65 -7.90 6.84
N ASN A 101 -2.95 -6.99 7.50
CA ASN A 101 -3.28 -5.57 7.40
C ASN A 101 -2.75 -5.01 6.06
N ARG A 102 -3.61 -4.97 5.06
CA ARG A 102 -3.27 -4.52 3.70
C ARG A 102 -2.83 -3.08 3.61
N ALA A 103 -3.16 -2.27 4.61
CA ALA A 103 -2.75 -0.87 4.64
C ALA A 103 -1.25 -0.68 4.94
N ILE A 104 -0.63 -1.67 5.63
CA ILE A 104 0.76 -1.58 6.11
C ILE A 104 1.66 -2.69 5.58
N ASP A 105 1.09 -3.86 5.22
CA ASP A 105 1.83 -5.02 4.73
C ASP A 105 1.54 -5.34 3.26
N GLY A 106 0.51 -4.71 2.68
CA GLY A 106 0.15 -4.92 1.28
C GLY A 106 1.13 -4.23 0.33
N LEU A 107 1.72 -5.00 -0.59
CA LEU A 107 2.56 -4.47 -1.66
C LEU A 107 1.74 -4.34 -2.93
N TYR A 108 1.52 -3.10 -3.36
CA TYR A 108 0.72 -2.78 -4.54
C TYR A 108 1.53 -1.93 -5.52
N PRO A 109 1.42 -2.17 -6.85
CA PRO A 109 1.98 -1.26 -7.81
C PRO A 109 1.30 0.12 -7.69
N PRO A 110 2.06 1.20 -7.48
CA PRO A 110 1.50 2.53 -7.21
C PRO A 110 0.77 3.11 -8.42
N GLY A 111 1.03 2.60 -9.62
CA GLY A 111 0.42 3.09 -10.85
C GLY A 111 0.69 4.59 -11.06
N SER A 112 -0.32 5.29 -11.58
CA SER A 112 -0.18 6.73 -11.93
C SER A 112 0.02 7.66 -10.75
N VAL A 113 -0.23 7.25 -9.50
CA VAL A 113 0.09 8.09 -8.33
C VAL A 113 1.59 8.29 -8.17
N PHE A 114 2.42 7.35 -8.68
CA PHE A 114 3.88 7.49 -8.69
C PHE A 114 4.37 8.65 -9.58
N LYS A 115 3.55 9.13 -10.51
CA LYS A 115 3.86 10.32 -11.30
C LYS A 115 4.07 11.56 -10.45
N THR A 116 3.52 11.61 -9.24
CA THR A 116 3.81 12.68 -8.26
C THR A 116 5.28 12.67 -7.86
N VAL A 117 5.85 11.50 -7.61
CA VAL A 117 7.28 11.32 -7.30
C VAL A 117 8.13 11.72 -8.52
N THR A 118 7.76 11.25 -9.71
CA THR A 118 8.46 11.62 -10.96
C THR A 118 8.39 13.12 -11.25
N LEU A 119 7.22 13.75 -10.98
CA LEU A 119 7.06 15.20 -11.15
C LEU A 119 7.96 15.98 -10.18
N SER A 120 7.98 15.62 -8.91
CA SER A 120 8.84 16.24 -7.90
C SER A 120 10.30 16.12 -8.30
N SER A 121 10.73 14.91 -8.67
CA SER A 121 12.09 14.66 -9.14
C SER A 121 12.45 15.52 -10.35
N ALA A 122 11.54 15.63 -11.34
CA ALA A 122 11.76 16.43 -12.53
C ALA A 122 11.87 17.93 -12.21
N LEU A 123 10.99 18.44 -11.34
CA LEU A 123 11.02 19.85 -10.93
C LEU A 123 12.30 20.23 -10.18
N GLU A 124 12.88 19.31 -9.42
CA GLU A 124 14.11 19.52 -8.64
C GLU A 124 15.37 19.35 -9.50
N ASN A 125 15.37 18.42 -10.47
CA ASN A 125 16.60 17.97 -11.12
C ASN A 125 16.70 18.32 -12.62
N ILE A 126 15.60 18.75 -13.27
CA ILE A 126 15.62 19.13 -14.69
C ILE A 126 15.39 20.63 -14.83
N PRO A 127 16.44 21.42 -15.18
CA PRO A 127 16.31 22.85 -15.31
C PRO A 127 15.25 23.27 -16.34
N GLY A 128 14.35 24.17 -15.95
CA GLY A 128 13.33 24.74 -16.83
C GLY A 128 12.17 23.83 -17.19
N VAL A 129 12.08 22.62 -16.63
CA VAL A 129 11.04 21.62 -16.94
C VAL A 129 9.61 22.14 -16.74
N ALA A 130 9.40 23.01 -15.74
CA ALA A 130 8.10 23.60 -15.45
C ALA A 130 7.51 24.40 -16.61
N ASN A 131 8.36 24.98 -17.48
CA ASN A 131 7.98 25.79 -18.65
C ASN A 131 8.18 25.05 -19.97
N ARG A 132 8.49 23.77 -19.91
CA ARG A 132 8.77 22.94 -21.09
C ARG A 132 7.47 22.50 -21.76
N THR A 133 7.47 22.48 -23.09
CA THR A 133 6.42 21.85 -23.89
C THR A 133 6.86 20.46 -24.34
N PHE A 134 5.97 19.49 -24.21
CA PHE A 134 6.16 18.10 -24.58
C PHE A 134 5.27 17.76 -25.76
N ASN A 135 5.77 16.91 -26.67
CA ASN A 135 4.99 16.40 -27.78
C ASN A 135 4.47 14.99 -27.45
N ASP A 136 3.23 14.93 -26.94
CA ASP A 136 2.59 13.68 -26.57
C ASP A 136 1.85 13.06 -27.77
N GLN A 137 2.45 12.05 -28.38
CA GLN A 137 1.89 11.32 -29.52
C GLN A 137 1.14 10.03 -29.12
N GLY A 138 0.81 9.86 -27.85
CA GLY A 138 0.04 8.72 -27.35
C GLY A 138 0.88 7.48 -27.05
N LYS A 139 2.14 7.43 -27.48
CA LYS A 139 3.06 6.32 -27.22
C LYS A 139 4.53 6.71 -27.31
N ILE A 140 5.36 5.97 -26.56
CA ILE A 140 6.82 5.88 -26.75
C ILE A 140 7.13 4.48 -27.25
N ILE A 141 8.06 4.37 -28.19
CA ILE A 141 8.63 3.09 -28.64
C ILE A 141 10.08 3.08 -28.17
N PHE A 142 10.47 2.07 -27.40
CA PHE A 142 11.83 1.89 -26.92
C PHE A 142 12.68 1.14 -27.94
N ASP A 143 14.01 1.18 -27.78
CA ASP A 143 14.97 0.55 -28.70
C ASP A 143 14.81 -0.97 -28.81
N ASP A 144 14.30 -1.62 -27.77
CA ASP A 144 13.98 -3.05 -27.72
C ASP A 144 12.62 -3.40 -28.38
N GLY A 145 11.92 -2.40 -28.94
CA GLY A 145 10.60 -2.55 -29.57
C GLY A 145 9.43 -2.56 -28.60
N THR A 146 9.66 -2.51 -27.28
CA THR A 146 8.57 -2.36 -26.30
C THR A 146 7.94 -0.98 -26.40
N THR A 147 6.70 -0.84 -25.91
CA THR A 147 5.96 0.43 -26.00
C THR A 147 5.37 0.83 -24.66
N LEU A 148 5.41 2.14 -24.39
CA LEU A 148 4.67 2.77 -23.30
C LEU A 148 3.56 3.63 -23.88
N ASN A 149 2.32 3.29 -23.63
CA ASN A 149 1.16 3.93 -24.21
C ASN A 149 0.40 4.75 -23.17
N ASN A 150 -0.22 5.86 -23.62
CA ASN A 150 -1.26 6.52 -22.86
C ASN A 150 -2.50 5.63 -22.78
N TYR A 151 -3.39 5.95 -21.82
CA TYR A 151 -4.69 5.28 -21.73
C TYR A 151 -5.44 5.43 -23.06
N ALA A 152 -5.99 4.33 -23.56
CA ALA A 152 -6.67 4.26 -24.85
C ALA A 152 -5.88 4.83 -26.05
N TYR A 153 -4.53 4.83 -25.96
CA TYR A 153 -3.62 5.37 -26.98
C TYR A 153 -3.86 6.86 -27.33
N GLN A 154 -4.45 7.63 -26.41
CA GLN A 154 -4.76 9.02 -26.64
C GLN A 154 -3.50 9.86 -26.85
N SER A 155 -3.45 10.61 -27.95
CA SER A 155 -2.45 11.64 -28.22
C SER A 155 -2.98 12.98 -27.75
N HIS A 156 -2.15 13.74 -27.01
CA HIS A 156 -2.50 15.07 -26.52
C HIS A 156 -1.79 16.21 -27.29
N GLY A 157 -0.90 15.86 -28.21
CA GLY A 157 -0.14 16.82 -28.99
C GLY A 157 0.88 17.61 -28.18
N ALA A 158 1.03 18.89 -28.47
CA ALA A 158 1.95 19.78 -27.76
C ALA A 158 1.28 20.25 -26.44
N ILE A 159 1.79 19.78 -25.31
CA ILE A 159 1.24 20.05 -23.96
C ILE A 159 2.33 20.49 -23.00
N ASP A 160 1.96 21.29 -21.99
CA ASP A 160 2.83 21.64 -20.89
C ASP A 160 2.84 20.57 -19.79
N LEU A 161 3.75 20.70 -18.83
CA LEU A 161 3.90 19.74 -17.73
C LEU A 161 2.65 19.66 -16.83
N ARG A 162 1.97 20.78 -16.61
CA ARG A 162 0.74 20.84 -15.80
C ARG A 162 -0.39 20.06 -16.46
N TYR A 163 -0.57 20.26 -17.75
CA TYR A 163 -1.57 19.53 -18.52
C TYR A 163 -1.23 18.04 -18.60
N ALA A 164 0.04 17.69 -18.83
CA ALA A 164 0.50 16.31 -18.85
C ALA A 164 0.19 15.56 -17.53
N TYR A 165 0.38 16.24 -16.38
CA TYR A 165 0.02 15.69 -15.08
C TYR A 165 -1.50 15.53 -14.93
N ARG A 166 -2.27 16.53 -15.35
CA ARG A 166 -3.74 16.52 -15.30
C ARG A 166 -4.36 15.36 -16.08
N VAL A 167 -3.83 15.07 -17.26
CA VAL A 167 -4.33 13.97 -18.11
C VAL A 167 -3.62 12.64 -17.86
N SER A 168 -2.70 12.64 -16.89
CA SER A 168 -1.93 11.44 -16.53
C SER A 168 -1.15 10.83 -17.72
N SER A 169 -0.51 11.68 -18.55
CA SER A 169 0.24 11.23 -19.73
C SER A 169 1.37 10.27 -19.36
N ASN A 170 1.29 9.03 -19.82
CA ASN A 170 2.38 8.07 -19.67
C ASN A 170 3.59 8.46 -20.53
N VAL A 171 3.34 9.05 -21.69
CA VAL A 171 4.38 9.49 -22.63
C VAL A 171 5.26 10.55 -21.98
N VAL A 172 4.67 11.61 -21.43
CA VAL A 172 5.45 12.70 -20.82
C VAL A 172 6.18 12.20 -19.57
N PHE A 173 5.51 11.46 -18.70
CA PHE A 173 6.13 10.97 -17.46
C PHE A 173 7.15 9.87 -17.68
N GLY A 174 6.98 9.03 -18.71
CA GLY A 174 8.00 8.09 -19.16
C GLY A 174 9.23 8.80 -19.71
N THR A 175 9.03 9.86 -20.52
CA THR A 175 10.14 10.69 -21.04
C THR A 175 10.91 11.34 -19.88
N LEU A 176 10.21 11.91 -18.90
CA LEU A 176 10.86 12.51 -17.72
C LEU A 176 11.62 11.48 -16.88
N ALA A 177 11.06 10.29 -16.70
CA ALA A 177 11.73 9.22 -15.97
C ALA A 177 13.03 8.77 -16.67
N MET A 178 13.02 8.67 -18.00
CA MET A 178 14.24 8.37 -18.78
C MET A 178 15.28 9.47 -18.66
N GLU A 179 14.86 10.74 -18.73
CA GLU A 179 15.76 11.90 -18.61
C GLU A 179 16.41 12.00 -17.23
N LEU A 180 15.63 11.74 -16.16
CA LEU A 180 16.11 11.69 -14.77
C LEU A 180 17.12 10.57 -14.53
N GLY A 181 16.92 9.45 -15.18
CA GLY A 181 17.67 8.24 -14.95
C GLY A 181 17.29 7.53 -13.63
N ASN A 182 17.71 6.28 -13.54
CA ASN A 182 17.31 5.39 -12.45
C ASN A 182 17.78 5.88 -11.06
N SER A 183 19.02 6.38 -10.93
CA SER A 183 19.57 6.78 -9.64
C SER A 183 18.86 7.99 -9.05
N THR A 184 18.57 9.01 -9.87
CA THR A 184 17.90 10.24 -9.44
C THR A 184 16.45 9.97 -9.03
N LEU A 185 15.73 9.22 -9.86
CA LEU A 185 14.34 8.87 -9.58
C LEU A 185 14.21 7.98 -8.35
N LYS A 186 15.10 6.99 -8.20
CA LYS A 186 15.18 6.14 -7.01
C LYS A 186 15.42 6.96 -5.74
N GLN A 187 16.40 7.88 -5.76
CA GLN A 187 16.69 8.73 -4.60
C GLN A 187 15.48 9.57 -4.21
N THR A 188 14.76 10.14 -5.19
CA THR A 188 13.53 10.90 -4.90
C THR A 188 12.46 9.98 -4.29
N ALA A 189 12.27 8.77 -4.83
CA ALA A 189 11.33 7.81 -4.27
C ALA A 189 11.68 7.44 -2.81
N GLU A 190 12.97 7.23 -2.51
CA GLU A 190 13.44 6.95 -1.15
C GLU A 190 13.20 8.13 -0.21
N ASN A 191 13.33 9.36 -0.68
CA ASN A 191 12.96 10.56 0.10
C ASN A 191 11.46 10.64 0.41
N TYR A 192 10.61 10.00 -0.42
CA TYR A 192 9.18 9.79 -0.16
C TYR A 192 8.89 8.60 0.74
N GLY A 193 9.89 7.87 1.23
CA GLY A 193 9.76 6.71 2.11
C GLY A 193 9.68 5.36 1.39
N PHE A 194 9.81 5.31 0.07
CA PHE A 194 9.92 4.04 -0.66
C PHE A 194 11.19 3.29 -0.23
N ASN A 195 11.18 1.97 -0.32
CA ASN A 195 12.28 1.05 0.04
C ASN A 195 12.70 1.11 1.53
N SER A 196 11.90 1.74 2.39
CA SER A 196 12.23 1.91 3.81
C SER A 196 11.12 1.37 4.70
N VAL A 197 11.48 0.73 5.79
CA VAL A 197 10.54 0.42 6.87
C VAL A 197 10.23 1.72 7.60
N ILE A 198 8.94 2.04 7.72
CA ILE A 198 8.49 3.21 8.46
C ILE A 198 7.92 2.72 9.79
N SER A 199 8.50 3.16 10.90
CA SER A 199 8.08 2.77 12.24
C SER A 199 7.67 3.99 13.06
N GLY A 200 6.58 3.83 13.80
CA GLY A 200 6.06 4.79 14.75
C GLY A 200 5.46 4.09 15.98
N PRO A 201 4.95 4.85 16.96
CA PRO A 201 4.33 4.26 18.14
C PRO A 201 3.18 3.30 17.77
N GLY A 202 3.38 2.01 18.02
CA GLY A 202 2.37 0.97 17.78
C GLY A 202 2.12 0.62 16.32
N LEU A 203 2.92 1.14 15.37
CA LEU A 203 2.76 0.87 13.95
C LEU A 203 4.12 0.66 13.27
N THR A 204 4.21 -0.37 12.45
CA THR A 204 5.34 -0.59 11.54
C THR A 204 4.78 -0.89 10.15
N ILE A 205 5.25 -0.13 9.15
CA ILE A 205 4.87 -0.29 7.75
C ILE A 205 5.99 -1.01 7.04
N THR A 206 5.65 -2.10 6.37
CA THR A 206 6.60 -2.91 5.58
C THR A 206 7.22 -2.06 4.45
N ALA A 207 8.52 -2.24 4.22
CA ALA A 207 9.21 -1.56 3.13
C ALA A 207 8.61 -1.94 1.77
N SER A 208 8.42 -0.97 0.89
CA SER A 208 8.13 -1.22 -0.52
C SER A 208 9.33 -1.90 -1.20
N GLN A 209 9.07 -2.66 -2.25
CA GLN A 209 10.08 -3.39 -3.03
C GLN A 209 10.05 -2.93 -4.49
#